data_cb76d8c6a9936def73dfd0766a129d91
#
_entry.id   cb76d8c6a9936def73dfd0766a129d91
#
_cell.length_a   1.000
_cell.length_b   1.000
_cell.length_c   1.000
_cell.angle_alpha   90.00
_cell.angle_beta   90.00
_cell.angle_gamma   90.00
#
_symmetry.space_group_name_H-M   'P 1'
#
loop_
_entity.id
_entity.type
_entity.pdbx_description
1 polymer ?
#
loop_
_entity_poly.entity_id
_entity_poly.type
_entity_poly.pdbx_seq_one_letter_code
_entity_poly.pdbx_strand_id
1 'polypeptide(L)'
;NPLYFDAQYNGSVYDPSLSNQENFSINNRTYLNFNLGFLYSRKINPNMELSTGISFYNLNNSKQSYFNDNLVRLDLRSAIHSMLTWNYNKNLIFSPRLLWLIQGKHKEFIIGTSGEYIFENFMQSYRSVYGGISYRGNDALLINGGYKFNNWQIGLNYDFNLSKLVPASIYRGGFEISILYIIDNSPIKNVIHRICPDFI
;
A
#
# COMPACT_ATOMS: atom_id res chain seq x y z
N ASN A 1 -27.50 -1.66 5.38
CA ASN A 1 -27.39 -1.99 6.82
C ASN A 1 -27.87 -0.79 7.61
N PRO A 2 -28.79 -0.99 8.58
CA PRO A 2 -29.17 0.09 9.46
C PRO A 2 -27.97 0.56 10.29
N LEU A 3 -27.82 1.87 10.42
CA LEU A 3 -26.87 2.45 11.35
C LEU A 3 -27.46 2.37 12.76
N TYR A 4 -26.63 2.02 13.73
CA TYR A 4 -26.99 1.95 15.15
C TYR A 4 -26.33 3.12 15.87
N PHE A 5 -27.12 3.86 16.65
CA PHE A 5 -26.66 5.04 17.37
C PHE A 5 -26.82 4.83 18.88
N ASP A 6 -25.88 5.35 19.65
CA ASP A 6 -25.89 5.24 21.12
C ASP A 6 -27.18 5.81 21.74
N ALA A 7 -27.74 6.87 21.16
CA ALA A 7 -29.00 7.48 21.60
C ALA A 7 -30.22 6.56 21.47
N GLN A 8 -30.09 5.48 20.68
CA GLN A 8 -31.13 4.47 20.47
C GLN A 8 -30.99 3.26 21.41
N TYR A 9 -30.05 3.31 22.35
CA TYR A 9 -29.86 2.29 23.37
C TYR A 9 -30.52 2.74 24.68
N ASN A 10 -31.51 1.99 25.17
CA ASN A 10 -32.31 2.34 26.37
C ASN A 10 -31.68 1.83 27.70
N GLY A 11 -30.40 1.38 27.67
CA GLY A 11 -29.69 0.82 28.80
C GLY A 11 -29.75 -0.72 28.88
N SER A 12 -30.63 -1.37 28.13
CA SER A 12 -30.77 -2.83 28.09
C SER A 12 -30.75 -3.39 26.66
N VAL A 13 -31.47 -2.76 25.74
CA VAL A 13 -31.61 -3.19 24.35
C VAL A 13 -31.60 -2.00 23.41
N TYR A 14 -31.25 -2.26 22.16
CA TYR A 14 -31.39 -1.31 21.06
C TYR A 14 -32.87 -1.15 20.67
N ASP A 15 -33.35 0.09 20.63
CA ASP A 15 -34.72 0.43 20.24
C ASP A 15 -34.71 1.37 19.02
N PRO A 16 -35.05 0.86 17.83
CA PRO A 16 -35.03 1.67 16.61
C PRO A 16 -36.15 2.74 16.56
N SER A 17 -37.12 2.69 17.48
CA SER A 17 -38.19 3.71 17.58
C SER A 17 -37.72 5.00 18.27
N LEU A 18 -36.59 4.92 19.01
CA LEU A 18 -36.00 6.10 19.63
C LEU A 18 -35.32 6.98 18.57
N SER A 19 -35.43 8.31 18.77
CA SER A 19 -34.69 9.24 17.91
C SER A 19 -33.21 9.00 18.01
N ASN A 20 -32.51 8.92 16.85
CA ASN A 20 -31.08 8.83 16.80
C ASN A 20 -30.32 10.09 17.23
N GLN A 21 -31.08 11.19 17.50
CA GLN A 21 -30.57 12.53 17.86
C GLN A 21 -29.62 13.16 16.83
N GLU A 22 -29.43 12.52 15.68
CA GLU A 22 -28.60 13.00 14.59
C GLU A 22 -29.49 13.67 13.53
N ASN A 23 -29.38 14.97 13.42
CA ASN A 23 -30.10 15.75 12.42
C ASN A 23 -29.18 15.99 11.21
N PHE A 24 -29.03 15.00 10.34
CA PHE A 24 -28.31 15.19 9.09
C PHE A 24 -29.07 16.11 8.15
N SER A 25 -28.45 17.21 7.73
CA SER A 25 -29.02 18.10 6.72
C SER A 25 -29.08 17.43 5.33
N ILE A 26 -28.25 16.40 5.11
CA ILE A 26 -28.12 15.68 3.84
C ILE A 26 -27.94 14.19 4.14
N ASN A 27 -28.87 13.36 3.65
CA ASN A 27 -28.81 11.90 3.84
C ASN A 27 -27.86 11.17 2.88
N ASN A 28 -27.49 11.82 1.78
CA ASN A 28 -26.60 11.26 0.78
C ASN A 28 -25.68 12.36 0.22
N ARG A 29 -24.38 12.04 0.08
CA ARG A 29 -23.41 12.97 -0.47
C ARG A 29 -22.53 12.30 -1.49
N THR A 30 -22.48 12.92 -2.67
CA THR A 30 -21.55 12.54 -3.74
C THR A 30 -20.53 13.64 -3.95
N TYR A 31 -19.25 13.29 -4.08
CA TYR A 31 -18.20 14.23 -4.38
C TYR A 31 -17.17 13.62 -5.36
N LEU A 32 -16.51 14.48 -6.11
CA LEU A 32 -15.43 14.11 -7.00
C LEU A 32 -14.10 14.43 -6.34
N ASN A 33 -13.12 13.56 -6.55
CA ASN A 33 -11.73 13.78 -6.14
C ASN A 33 -10.81 13.79 -7.36
N PHE A 34 -9.91 14.77 -7.39
CA PHE A 34 -8.84 14.83 -8.38
C PHE A 34 -7.51 14.49 -7.72
N ASN A 35 -6.79 13.58 -8.36
CA ASN A 35 -5.47 13.13 -7.93
C ASN A 35 -4.50 13.27 -9.10
N LEU A 36 -3.25 13.60 -8.78
CA LEU A 36 -2.18 13.73 -9.77
C LEU A 36 -0.90 13.12 -9.19
N GLY A 37 -0.13 12.43 -10.01
CA GLY A 37 1.15 11.87 -9.58
C GLY A 37 2.15 11.79 -10.73
N PHE A 38 3.43 11.82 -10.34
CA PHE A 38 4.56 11.64 -11.23
C PHE A 38 5.44 10.54 -10.69
N LEU A 39 5.84 9.62 -11.56
CA LEU A 39 6.76 8.54 -11.27
C LEU A 39 7.97 8.65 -12.20
N TYR A 40 9.15 8.61 -11.61
CA TYR A 40 10.41 8.54 -12.33
C TYR A 40 11.11 7.24 -11.98
N SER A 41 11.45 6.45 -13.01
CA SER A 41 12.23 5.22 -12.86
C SER A 41 13.48 5.31 -13.73
N ARG A 42 14.63 4.95 -13.15
CA ARG A 42 15.92 4.95 -13.86
C ARG A 42 16.79 3.78 -13.42
N LYS A 43 17.35 3.09 -14.38
CA LYS A 43 18.48 2.17 -14.14
C LYS A 43 19.76 2.98 -13.91
N ILE A 44 20.27 2.94 -12.68
CA ILE A 44 21.54 3.59 -12.30
C ILE A 44 22.71 2.82 -12.91
N ASN A 45 22.61 1.48 -12.85
CA ASN A 45 23.52 0.56 -13.47
C ASN A 45 22.77 -0.75 -13.80
N PRO A 46 23.39 -1.76 -14.46
CA PRO A 46 22.71 -3.02 -14.81
C PRO A 46 22.04 -3.74 -13.63
N ASN A 47 22.53 -3.53 -12.41
CA ASN A 47 22.07 -4.21 -11.20
C ASN A 47 21.24 -3.33 -10.28
N MET A 48 21.06 -2.05 -10.57
CA MET A 48 20.37 -1.11 -9.72
C MET A 48 19.36 -0.27 -10.49
N GLU A 49 18.13 -0.26 -10.00
CA GLU A 49 17.06 0.58 -10.53
C GLU A 49 16.44 1.40 -9.40
N LEU A 50 16.42 2.72 -9.58
CA LEU A 50 15.75 3.66 -8.68
C LEU A 50 14.38 4.02 -9.25
N SER A 51 13.35 3.89 -8.43
CA SER A 51 12.00 4.38 -8.70
C SER A 51 11.62 5.38 -7.62
N THR A 52 11.26 6.59 -8.01
CA THR A 52 10.83 7.63 -7.08
C THR A 52 9.63 8.36 -7.65
N GLY A 53 8.72 8.76 -6.78
CA GLY A 53 7.50 9.44 -7.20
C GLY A 53 6.98 10.41 -6.18
N ILE A 54 6.19 11.36 -6.70
CA ILE A 54 5.41 12.31 -5.91
C ILE A 54 3.96 12.26 -6.37
N SER A 55 3.05 12.28 -5.43
CA SER A 55 1.61 12.27 -5.72
C SER A 55 0.85 13.20 -4.80
N PHE A 56 -0.22 13.77 -5.34
CA PHE A 56 -1.13 14.67 -4.67
C PHE A 56 -2.54 14.12 -4.81
N TYR A 57 -3.23 13.98 -3.70
CA TYR A 57 -4.60 13.51 -3.62
C TYR A 57 -5.48 14.62 -3.08
N ASN A 58 -6.76 14.57 -3.44
CA ASN A 58 -7.77 15.52 -2.99
C ASN A 58 -7.46 16.97 -3.40
N LEU A 59 -6.93 17.17 -4.61
CA LEU A 59 -6.51 18.49 -5.12
C LEU A 59 -7.61 19.56 -5.06
N ASN A 60 -8.86 19.15 -5.17
CA ASN A 60 -10.02 20.02 -5.15
C ASN A 60 -10.64 20.23 -3.76
N ASN A 61 -10.02 19.69 -2.69
CA ASN A 61 -10.49 19.82 -1.31
C ASN A 61 -12.00 19.63 -1.17
N SER A 62 -12.51 18.48 -1.64
CA SER A 62 -13.93 18.18 -1.69
C SER A 62 -14.61 18.33 -0.32
N LYS A 63 -15.81 18.92 -0.30
CA LYS A 63 -16.62 19.05 0.91
C LYS A 63 -17.17 17.68 1.34
N GLN A 64 -17.10 17.37 2.64
CA GLN A 64 -17.52 16.07 3.18
C GLN A 64 -18.59 16.17 4.28
N SER A 65 -19.04 17.37 4.66
CA SER A 65 -20.01 17.54 5.74
C SER A 65 -21.40 17.03 5.38
N TYR A 66 -21.98 16.22 6.24
CA TYR A 66 -23.40 15.84 6.22
C TYR A 66 -24.30 16.93 6.85
N PHE A 67 -23.72 17.90 7.56
CA PHE A 67 -24.40 19.03 8.19
C PHE A 67 -24.34 20.30 7.35
N ASN A 68 -23.92 20.19 6.09
CA ASN A 68 -23.73 21.33 5.16
C ASN A 68 -22.69 22.37 5.64
N ASP A 69 -21.78 21.97 6.54
CA ASP A 69 -20.69 22.83 6.98
C ASP A 69 -19.62 22.95 5.88
N ASN A 70 -19.33 24.17 5.49
CA ASN A 70 -18.34 24.47 4.45
C ASN A 70 -16.89 24.30 4.91
N LEU A 71 -16.67 24.19 6.23
CA LEU A 71 -15.32 24.03 6.81
C LEU A 71 -14.85 22.58 6.78
N VAL A 72 -15.80 21.62 6.74
CA VAL A 72 -15.47 20.18 6.70
C VAL A 72 -15.14 19.80 5.28
N ARG A 73 -13.84 19.77 4.98
CA ARG A 73 -13.28 19.44 3.67
C ARG A 73 -12.23 18.35 3.78
N LEU A 74 -12.02 17.64 2.70
CA LEU A 74 -10.95 16.67 2.58
C LEU A 74 -9.62 17.40 2.35
N ASP A 75 -8.69 17.27 3.28
CA ASP A 75 -7.38 17.89 3.17
C ASP A 75 -6.58 17.35 1.99
N LEU A 76 -5.79 18.22 1.38
CA LEU A 76 -4.78 17.81 0.40
C LEU A 76 -3.84 16.79 1.06
N ARG A 77 -3.66 15.63 0.41
CA ARG A 77 -2.69 14.63 0.80
C ARG A 77 -1.55 14.61 -0.21
N SER A 78 -0.33 14.82 0.27
CA SER A 78 0.89 14.71 -0.52
C SER A 78 1.64 13.44 -0.11
N ALA A 79 2.16 12.71 -1.09
CA ALA A 79 2.96 11.51 -0.86
C ALA A 79 4.24 11.57 -1.69
N ILE A 80 5.36 11.25 -1.06
CA ILE A 80 6.65 11.05 -1.72
C ILE A 80 7.08 9.62 -1.42
N HIS A 81 7.44 8.87 -2.44
CA HIS A 81 7.97 7.52 -2.26
C HIS A 81 9.25 7.32 -3.08
N SER A 82 10.10 6.47 -2.58
CA SER A 82 11.32 6.06 -3.26
C SER A 82 11.61 4.60 -2.96
N MET A 83 12.03 3.85 -3.97
CA MET A 83 12.43 2.47 -3.87
C MET A 83 13.65 2.23 -4.75
N LEU A 84 14.66 1.59 -4.19
CA LEU A 84 15.80 1.10 -4.94
C LEU A 84 15.69 -0.41 -5.06
N THR A 85 15.70 -0.94 -6.27
CA THR A 85 15.83 -2.38 -6.51
C THR A 85 17.29 -2.68 -6.82
N TRP A 86 17.93 -3.46 -5.97
CA TRP A 86 19.34 -3.83 -6.11
C TRP A 86 19.49 -5.34 -6.27
N ASN A 87 19.80 -5.77 -7.48
CA ASN A 87 20.15 -7.15 -7.80
C ASN A 87 21.61 -7.40 -7.34
N TYR A 88 21.77 -7.82 -6.07
CA TYR A 88 23.11 -8.10 -5.51
C TYR A 88 23.83 -9.21 -6.27
N ASN A 89 23.08 -10.26 -6.63
CA ASN A 89 23.52 -11.31 -7.54
C ASN A 89 22.32 -11.90 -8.30
N LYS A 90 22.52 -13.00 -9.04
CA LYS A 90 21.46 -13.65 -9.84
C LYS A 90 20.27 -14.15 -9.01
N ASN A 91 20.48 -14.41 -7.73
CA ASN A 91 19.51 -15.04 -6.85
C ASN A 91 19.00 -14.12 -5.73
N LEU A 92 19.68 -13.00 -5.45
CA LEU A 92 19.39 -12.17 -4.29
C LEU A 92 19.14 -10.73 -4.72
N ILE A 93 17.95 -10.22 -4.35
CA ILE A 93 17.51 -8.86 -4.60
C ILE A 93 17.25 -8.18 -3.27
N PHE A 94 17.72 -6.94 -3.10
CA PHE A 94 17.39 -6.06 -1.99
C PHE A 94 16.56 -4.88 -2.50
N SER A 95 15.54 -4.50 -1.71
CA SER A 95 14.65 -3.40 -2.06
C SER A 95 14.39 -2.47 -0.88
N PRO A 96 15.37 -1.58 -0.54
CA PRO A 96 15.11 -0.51 0.40
C PRO A 96 14.07 0.47 -0.16
N ARG A 97 13.20 0.96 0.73
CA ARG A 97 12.07 1.82 0.38
C ARG A 97 11.81 2.87 1.43
N LEU A 98 11.27 3.98 0.97
CA LEU A 98 10.87 5.12 1.78
C LEU A 98 9.53 5.62 1.29
N LEU A 99 8.64 5.94 2.23
CA LEU A 99 7.38 6.61 1.97
C LEU A 99 7.19 7.73 2.98
N TRP A 100 6.81 8.90 2.50
CA TRP A 100 6.46 10.05 3.33
C TRP A 100 5.12 10.62 2.88
N LEU A 101 4.19 10.70 3.82
CA LEU A 101 2.82 11.18 3.62
C LEU A 101 2.56 12.38 4.50
N ILE A 102 1.85 13.37 3.96
CA ILE A 102 1.37 14.55 4.69
C ILE A 102 -0.07 14.77 4.29
N GLN A 103 -0.98 14.86 5.27
CA GLN A 103 -2.38 15.23 5.05
C GLN A 103 -2.87 16.12 6.20
N GLY A 104 -3.14 17.38 5.92
CA GLY A 104 -3.50 18.35 6.95
C GLY A 104 -2.42 18.42 8.04
N LYS A 105 -2.77 18.09 9.27
CA LYS A 105 -1.86 18.04 10.43
C LYS A 105 -1.14 16.70 10.59
N HIS A 106 -1.57 15.67 9.86
CA HIS A 106 -1.04 14.31 9.98
C HIS A 106 0.17 14.11 9.07
N LYS A 107 1.21 13.51 9.63
CA LYS A 107 2.44 13.16 8.92
C LYS A 107 2.76 11.70 9.21
N GLU A 108 3.05 10.94 8.18
CA GLU A 108 3.44 9.55 8.28
C GLU A 108 4.74 9.34 7.50
N PHE A 109 5.65 8.61 8.08
CA PHE A 109 6.93 8.28 7.51
C PHE A 109 7.18 6.79 7.68
N ILE A 110 7.46 6.10 6.58
CA ILE A 110 7.78 4.68 6.57
C ILE A 110 9.13 4.50 5.88
N ILE A 111 10.05 3.85 6.56
CA ILE A 111 11.31 3.39 5.98
C ILE A 111 11.43 1.89 6.18
N GLY A 112 11.92 1.18 5.18
CA GLY A 112 12.07 -0.26 5.28
C GLY A 112 12.91 -0.84 4.18
N THR A 113 13.16 -2.14 4.29
CA THR A 113 13.83 -2.91 3.26
C THR A 113 13.23 -4.30 3.17
N SER A 114 13.33 -4.90 2.00
CA SER A 114 13.02 -6.31 1.79
C SER A 114 14.15 -6.99 1.02
N GLY A 115 14.36 -8.25 1.32
CA GLY A 115 15.22 -9.15 0.58
C GLY A 115 14.39 -10.23 -0.09
N GLU A 116 14.74 -10.59 -1.32
CA GLU A 116 14.12 -11.67 -2.07
C GLU A 116 15.19 -12.64 -2.52
N TYR A 117 15.02 -13.93 -2.21
CA TYR A 117 15.90 -15.00 -2.67
C TYR A 117 15.19 -15.86 -3.71
N ILE A 118 15.76 -15.91 -4.91
CA ILE A 118 15.21 -16.60 -6.07
C ILE A 118 15.90 -17.97 -6.17
N PHE A 119 15.12 -19.05 -6.07
CA PHE A 119 15.64 -20.42 -6.26
C PHE A 119 15.55 -20.85 -7.72
N GLU A 120 14.53 -20.37 -8.43
CA GLU A 120 14.22 -20.79 -9.78
C GLU A 120 13.76 -19.60 -10.61
N ASN A 121 14.40 -19.42 -11.76
CA ASN A 121 14.08 -18.35 -12.71
C ASN A 121 14.30 -18.87 -14.13
N PHE A 122 13.33 -19.65 -14.63
CA PHE A 122 13.28 -20.16 -16.00
C PHE A 122 12.07 -19.56 -16.73
N MET A 123 12.03 -19.70 -18.06
CA MET A 123 10.99 -19.08 -18.92
C MET A 123 9.54 -19.29 -18.47
N GLN A 124 9.24 -20.40 -17.78
CA GLN A 124 7.88 -20.74 -17.35
C GLN A 124 7.76 -21.02 -15.84
N SER A 125 8.86 -20.90 -15.10
CA SER A 125 8.89 -21.20 -13.68
C SER A 125 9.69 -20.14 -12.92
N TYR A 126 9.02 -19.42 -12.05
CA TYR A 126 9.60 -18.45 -11.13
C TYR A 126 9.27 -18.84 -9.72
N ARG A 127 10.27 -19.02 -8.86
CA ARG A 127 10.07 -19.33 -7.45
C ARG A 127 11.03 -18.52 -6.58
N SER A 128 10.50 -17.83 -5.61
CA SER A 128 11.31 -17.07 -4.65
C SER A 128 10.62 -17.01 -3.27
N VAL A 129 11.43 -16.79 -2.24
CA VAL A 129 10.96 -16.31 -0.94
C VAL A 129 11.38 -14.87 -0.76
N TYR A 130 10.58 -14.10 -0.05
CA TYR A 130 10.95 -12.76 0.33
C TYR A 130 10.64 -12.52 1.82
N GLY A 131 11.38 -11.58 2.38
CA GLY A 131 11.14 -11.10 3.73
C GLY A 131 11.58 -9.66 3.84
N GLY A 132 10.96 -8.92 4.75
CA GLY A 132 11.26 -7.50 4.92
C GLY A 132 10.89 -6.99 6.30
N ILE A 133 11.46 -5.84 6.60
CA ILE A 133 11.19 -5.09 7.81
C ILE A 133 10.99 -3.62 7.44
N SER A 134 10.02 -2.98 8.07
CA SER A 134 9.76 -1.56 7.88
C SER A 134 9.38 -0.92 9.21
N TYR A 135 9.79 0.33 9.39
CA TYR A 135 9.44 1.14 10.54
C TYR A 135 8.50 2.25 10.10
N ARG A 136 7.33 2.32 10.71
CA ARG A 136 6.37 3.41 10.59
C ARG A 136 6.56 4.35 11.76
N GLY A 137 6.97 5.58 11.47
CA GLY A 137 7.43 6.53 12.47
C GLY A 137 6.47 6.72 13.64
N ASN A 138 6.96 6.47 14.86
CA ASN A 138 6.24 6.57 16.13
C ASN A 138 4.94 5.73 16.23
N ASP A 139 4.78 4.72 15.39
CA ASP A 139 3.55 3.93 15.35
C ASP A 139 3.83 2.43 15.42
N ALA A 140 4.54 1.85 14.43
CA ALA A 140 4.69 0.41 14.35
C ALA A 140 6.01 -0.04 13.70
N LEU A 141 6.42 -1.25 14.06
CA LEU A 141 7.40 -2.04 13.33
C LEU A 141 6.65 -3.11 12.54
N LEU A 142 6.85 -3.15 11.23
CA LEU A 142 6.19 -4.08 10.32
C LEU A 142 7.19 -5.14 9.89
N ILE A 143 6.82 -6.40 10.03
CA ILE A 143 7.58 -7.53 9.51
C ILE A 143 6.72 -8.22 8.45
N ASN A 144 7.29 -8.50 7.31
CA ASN A 144 6.60 -9.21 6.24
C ASN A 144 7.46 -10.32 5.67
N GLY A 145 6.81 -11.36 5.16
CA GLY A 145 7.45 -12.44 4.46
C GLY A 145 6.48 -13.18 3.57
N GLY A 146 6.99 -13.90 2.59
CA GLY A 146 6.12 -14.62 1.69
C GLY A 146 6.85 -15.42 0.63
N TYR A 147 6.07 -16.02 -0.23
CA TYR A 147 6.49 -16.89 -1.30
C TYR A 147 5.88 -16.45 -2.63
N LYS A 148 6.70 -16.42 -3.67
CA LYS A 148 6.27 -16.17 -5.04
C LYS A 148 6.46 -17.43 -5.88
N PHE A 149 5.46 -17.78 -6.65
CA PHE A 149 5.54 -18.86 -7.62
C PHE A 149 4.76 -18.49 -8.88
N ASN A 150 5.47 -18.42 -9.99
CA ASN A 150 4.94 -17.94 -11.26
C ASN A 150 4.21 -16.59 -11.11
N ASN A 151 2.90 -16.60 -11.35
CA ASN A 151 2.03 -15.42 -11.28
C ASN A 151 1.43 -15.17 -9.89
N TRP A 152 1.69 -16.05 -8.91
CA TRP A 152 1.15 -15.96 -7.57
C TRP A 152 2.17 -15.42 -6.58
N GLN A 153 1.69 -14.62 -5.66
CA GLN A 153 2.45 -14.21 -4.48
C GLN A 153 1.55 -14.36 -3.24
N ILE A 154 2.04 -15.09 -2.25
CA ILE A 154 1.39 -15.24 -0.95
C ILE A 154 2.27 -14.56 0.08
N GLY A 155 1.69 -13.71 0.90
CA GLY A 155 2.40 -12.94 1.91
C GLY A 155 1.72 -13.00 3.27
N LEU A 156 2.54 -12.89 4.30
CA LEU A 156 2.16 -12.74 5.68
C LEU A 156 2.79 -11.46 6.20
N ASN A 157 2.00 -10.64 6.88
CA ASN A 157 2.47 -9.42 7.52
C ASN A 157 2.07 -9.43 8.99
N TYR A 158 2.91 -8.85 9.83
CA TYR A 158 2.62 -8.61 11.23
C TYR A 158 3.14 -7.25 11.65
N ASP A 159 2.28 -6.47 12.30
CA ASP A 159 2.59 -5.16 12.84
C ASP A 159 2.83 -5.27 14.34
N PHE A 160 3.97 -4.79 14.82
CA PHE A 160 4.22 -4.59 16.24
C PHE A 160 3.89 -3.14 16.59
N ASN A 161 2.92 -2.93 17.47
CA ASN A 161 2.58 -1.59 17.90
C ASN A 161 3.69 -1.00 18.79
N LEU A 162 4.25 0.13 18.38
CA LEU A 162 5.26 0.91 19.11
C LEU A 162 4.74 2.31 19.50
N SER A 163 3.45 2.56 19.24
CA SER A 163 2.82 3.85 19.50
C SER A 163 2.57 4.07 21.00
N LYS A 164 2.05 5.25 21.34
CA LYS A 164 1.60 5.56 22.70
C LYS A 164 0.46 4.65 23.19
N LEU A 165 -0.09 3.79 22.34
CA LEU A 165 -1.11 2.79 22.67
C LEU A 165 -0.52 1.48 23.21
N VAL A 166 0.80 1.34 23.29
CA VAL A 166 1.47 0.14 23.88
C VAL A 166 0.90 -0.28 25.22
N PRO A 167 0.60 0.63 26.19
CA PRO A 167 0.03 0.20 27.48
C PRO A 167 -1.31 -0.52 27.35
N ALA A 168 -2.11 -0.20 26.32
CA ALA A 168 -3.40 -0.83 26.06
C ALA A 168 -3.29 -2.07 25.17
N SER A 169 -2.37 -2.06 24.19
CA SER A 169 -2.21 -3.13 23.20
C SER A 169 -1.22 -4.21 23.59
N ILE A 170 -0.34 -3.96 24.59
CA ILE A 170 0.75 -4.86 25.00
C ILE A 170 1.59 -5.27 23.76
N TYR A 171 2.00 -4.27 22.92
CA TYR A 171 2.71 -4.46 21.66
C TYR A 171 1.97 -5.27 20.59
N ARG A 172 0.74 -5.70 20.84
CA ARG A 172 -0.05 -6.47 19.86
C ARG A 172 -0.46 -5.56 18.71
N GLY A 173 -0.20 -6.02 17.52
CA GLY A 173 -0.62 -5.37 16.29
C GLY A 173 -1.56 -6.24 15.46
N GLY A 174 -1.59 -5.99 14.16
CA GLY A 174 -2.39 -6.73 13.20
C GLY A 174 -1.62 -7.85 12.53
N PHE A 175 -2.27 -8.99 12.33
CA PHE A 175 -1.80 -10.05 11.45
C PHE A 175 -2.60 -10.00 10.15
N GLU A 176 -1.91 -10.04 9.00
CA GLU A 176 -2.53 -9.95 7.69
C GLU A 176 -2.01 -11.04 6.77
N ILE A 177 -2.90 -11.63 5.98
CA ILE A 177 -2.58 -12.55 4.90
C ILE A 177 -2.90 -11.86 3.59
N SER A 178 -1.98 -11.90 2.63
CA SER A 178 -2.18 -11.35 1.30
C SER A 178 -1.98 -12.41 0.23
N ILE A 179 -2.84 -12.39 -0.78
CA ILE A 179 -2.71 -13.21 -1.97
C ILE A 179 -2.79 -12.28 -3.17
N LEU A 180 -1.77 -12.29 -4.02
CA LEU A 180 -1.71 -11.51 -5.24
C LEU A 180 -1.55 -12.45 -6.43
N TYR A 181 -2.36 -12.24 -7.45
CA TYR A 181 -2.22 -12.88 -8.74
C TYR A 181 -1.96 -11.83 -9.82
N ILE A 182 -0.88 -12.01 -10.58
CA ILE A 182 -0.47 -11.08 -11.63
C ILE A 182 -0.84 -11.71 -12.98
N ILE A 183 -1.74 -11.06 -13.72
CA ILE A 183 -2.06 -11.45 -15.09
C ILE A 183 -1.05 -10.77 -16.01
N ASP A 184 -0.10 -11.54 -16.52
CA ASP A 184 0.86 -11.06 -17.51
C ASP A 184 0.41 -11.48 -18.91
N ASN A 185 -0.12 -10.52 -19.66
CA ASN A 185 -0.52 -10.68 -21.06
C ASN A 185 0.57 -10.19 -22.02
N SER A 186 1.79 -10.01 -21.55
CA SER A 186 2.90 -9.60 -22.43
C SER A 186 3.12 -10.64 -23.50
N PRO A 187 2.99 -10.30 -24.80
CA PRO A 187 3.27 -11.26 -25.85
C PRO A 187 4.73 -11.68 -25.73
N ILE A 188 4.97 -12.98 -25.71
CA ILE A 188 6.32 -13.54 -25.74
C ILE A 188 6.98 -12.96 -27.01
N LYS A 189 7.94 -12.04 -26.84
CA LYS A 189 8.76 -11.60 -27.95
C LYS A 189 9.59 -12.82 -28.40
N ASN A 190 9.11 -13.53 -29.42
CA ASN A 190 9.91 -14.50 -30.10
C ASN A 190 11.13 -13.75 -30.65
N VAL A 191 12.27 -13.94 -29.99
CA VAL A 191 13.55 -13.48 -30.53
C VAL A 191 13.78 -14.38 -31.74
N ILE A 192 13.45 -13.87 -32.91
CA ILE A 192 13.82 -14.54 -34.16
C ILE A 192 15.33 -14.41 -34.26
N HIS A 193 16.05 -15.46 -33.85
CA HIS A 193 17.45 -15.62 -34.19
C HIS A 193 17.51 -15.77 -35.69
N ARG A 194 17.81 -14.70 -36.41
CA ARG A 194 18.24 -14.79 -37.80
C ARG A 194 19.61 -15.41 -37.76
N ILE A 195 19.64 -16.72 -37.98
CA ILE A 195 20.89 -17.42 -38.32
C ILE A 195 21.23 -16.92 -39.72
N CYS A 196 22.21 -16.05 -39.82
CA CYS A 196 22.81 -15.76 -41.13
C CYS A 196 23.46 -17.06 -41.60
N PRO A 197 23.12 -17.63 -42.78
CA PRO A 197 23.87 -18.72 -43.31
C PRO A 197 25.29 -18.21 -43.63
N ASP A 198 26.30 -18.90 -43.09
CA ASP A 198 27.69 -18.69 -43.48
C ASP A 198 27.81 -19.12 -44.93
N PHE A 199 27.95 -18.15 -45.82
CA PHE A 199 28.37 -18.43 -47.19
C PHE A 199 29.87 -18.61 -47.19
N ILE A 200 30.32 -19.86 -47.49
CA ILE A 200 31.68 -20.22 -47.85
C ILE A 200 32.00 -19.64 -49.22
#